data_eeb6a7a53592bb675bb327b3c8792da0
#
_entry.id   eeb6a7a53592bb675bb327b3c8792da0
#
_cell.length_a   1.000
_cell.length_b   1.000
_cell.length_c   1.000
_cell.angle_alpha   90.00
_cell.angle_beta   90.00
_cell.angle_gamma   90.00
#
_symmetry.space_group_name_H-M   'P 1'
#
loop_
_entity.id
_entity.type
_entity.pdbx_description
1 polymer ?
#
loop_
_entity_poly.entity_id
_entity_poly.type
_entity_poly.pdbx_seq_one_letter_code
_entity_poly.pdbx_strand_id
1 'polypeptide(L)'
;MEKMRFESVDGFQENIRRLADIFPSCVKEQKDNDGKTIRKVDINTLQLLLGINQKESETCEFSWVGKREAVKEVYKPIRKTLRPVVQDSVEWDSTGNLYIEGDNLDVLKLLQESYLDSVKVIYIDPPYNTGNDFIYADDFRIRAREYVNAGGASQDDKNRMYQNLDYSGRYHSDWCSMIYARLLAARNLLCDDGVIFISIDDNEQANLKKICDEVFGERNFVNCFIWNCSTAGGIRPKFASKTHEYILCYAKNKTCLDMFFAPLSGEAIKMYREKDERGLYRDKDFVFKNKSTNANQKYEIICPDGERVRPKDGYIYRFVRERFEQAKEEGLVTFKRTKTGPLVDQNGDQAHWNIYIKKYLGDAMGAPSTLIPKEAVSIYNAGTQCVQELFDGKRVFENVKPVNVIQYFINMAAKDGDIVM
;
A
#
# COMPACT_ATOMS: atom_id res chain seq x y z
N MET A 1 36.65 14.92 13.36
CA MET A 1 35.92 15.23 12.10
C MET A 1 35.96 13.96 11.26
N GLU A 2 34.85 13.25 11.18
CA GLU A 2 34.70 12.19 10.20
C GLU A 2 34.76 12.79 8.80
N LYS A 3 35.59 12.18 7.94
CA LYS A 3 35.69 12.61 6.54
C LYS A 3 34.34 12.34 5.86
N MET A 4 33.77 13.38 5.29
CA MET A 4 32.57 13.33 4.45
C MET A 4 32.77 12.24 3.37
N ARG A 5 31.94 11.23 3.36
CA ARG A 5 32.00 10.17 2.35
C ARG A 5 31.33 10.69 1.07
N PHE A 6 31.99 10.57 -0.06
CA PHE A 6 31.48 10.95 -1.39
C PHE A 6 30.84 9.76 -2.15
N GLU A 7 30.53 8.69 -1.45
CA GLU A 7 29.87 7.49 -1.99
C GLU A 7 28.67 7.15 -1.10
N SER A 8 27.57 6.70 -1.73
CA SER A 8 26.45 6.11 -0.99
C SER A 8 26.89 4.88 -0.18
N VAL A 9 26.09 4.51 0.80
CA VAL A 9 26.37 3.35 1.65
C VAL A 9 26.51 2.08 0.80
N ASP A 10 27.56 1.28 1.06
CA ASP A 10 27.67 -0.07 0.52
C ASP A 10 26.63 -0.97 1.21
N GLY A 11 25.53 -1.25 0.50
CA GLY A 11 24.43 -2.02 1.04
C GLY A 11 24.79 -3.46 1.40
N PHE A 12 25.81 -4.06 0.76
CA PHE A 12 26.27 -5.39 1.14
C PHE A 12 26.97 -5.36 2.52
N GLN A 13 27.82 -4.38 2.74
CA GLN A 13 28.51 -4.23 4.03
C GLN A 13 27.52 -3.87 5.14
N GLU A 14 26.52 -3.05 4.86
CA GLU A 14 25.48 -2.72 5.82
C GLU A 14 24.62 -3.95 6.19
N ASN A 15 24.26 -4.79 5.23
CA ASN A 15 23.55 -6.04 5.50
C ASN A 15 24.39 -7.01 6.35
N ILE A 16 25.71 -7.11 6.09
CA ILE A 16 26.62 -7.92 6.90
C ILE A 16 26.71 -7.35 8.32
N ARG A 17 26.73 -6.00 8.48
CA ARG A 17 26.74 -5.34 9.78
C ARG A 17 25.47 -5.68 10.57
N ARG A 18 24.28 -5.51 9.98
CA ARG A 18 23.00 -5.86 10.61
C ARG A 18 22.92 -7.34 10.99
N LEU A 19 23.46 -8.22 10.15
CA LEU A 19 23.53 -9.65 10.45
C LEU A 19 24.47 -9.94 11.63
N ALA A 20 25.59 -9.21 11.73
CA ALA A 20 26.53 -9.34 12.85
C ALA A 20 25.91 -8.86 14.17
N ASP A 21 25.03 -7.89 14.16
CA ASP A 21 24.31 -7.41 15.36
C ASP A 21 23.36 -8.49 15.91
N ILE A 22 22.77 -9.33 15.03
CA ILE A 22 21.82 -10.39 15.42
C ILE A 22 22.57 -11.71 15.70
N PHE A 23 23.52 -12.09 14.84
CA PHE A 23 24.27 -13.35 14.88
C PHE A 23 25.79 -13.10 14.77
N PRO A 24 26.44 -12.55 15.80
CA PRO A 24 27.86 -12.17 15.73
C PRO A 24 28.80 -13.33 15.34
N SER A 25 28.49 -14.55 15.78
CA SER A 25 29.32 -15.73 15.54
C SER A 25 29.37 -16.20 14.08
N CYS A 26 28.39 -15.77 13.22
CA CYS A 26 28.40 -16.12 11.82
C CYS A 26 29.17 -15.13 10.94
N VAL A 27 29.66 -14.00 11.48
CA VAL A 27 30.42 -13.01 10.72
C VAL A 27 31.88 -13.08 11.13
N LYS A 28 32.77 -13.38 10.17
CA LYS A 28 34.20 -13.50 10.37
C LYS A 28 34.96 -12.39 9.66
N GLU A 29 35.94 -11.83 10.29
CA GLU A 29 36.89 -10.90 9.65
C GLU A 29 37.98 -11.68 8.94
N GLN A 30 38.19 -11.39 7.67
CA GLN A 30 39.24 -12.00 6.83
C GLN A 30 39.95 -10.89 6.06
N LYS A 31 41.23 -11.07 5.80
CA LYS A 31 42.00 -10.18 4.92
C LYS A 31 41.73 -10.60 3.46
N ASP A 32 41.47 -9.62 2.61
CA ASP A 32 41.42 -9.83 1.15
C ASP A 32 42.86 -9.94 0.56
N ASN A 33 42.92 -10.11 -0.77
CA ASN A 33 44.18 -10.23 -1.49
C ASN A 33 45.05 -8.97 -1.41
N ASP A 34 44.44 -7.81 -1.09
CA ASP A 34 45.11 -6.51 -0.94
C ASP A 34 45.42 -6.17 0.52
N GLY A 35 45.23 -7.13 1.44
CA GLY A 35 45.49 -6.99 2.87
C GLY A 35 44.45 -6.19 3.65
N LYS A 36 43.34 -5.76 3.02
CA LYS A 36 42.25 -5.05 3.65
C LYS A 36 41.35 -6.03 4.40
N THR A 37 40.95 -5.65 5.63
CA THR A 37 40.00 -6.44 6.42
C THR A 37 38.60 -6.35 5.82
N ILE A 38 38.07 -7.49 5.45
CA ILE A 38 36.68 -7.63 4.98
C ILE A 38 35.88 -8.52 5.92
N ARG A 39 34.60 -8.26 6.10
CA ARG A 39 33.69 -9.10 6.84
C ARG A 39 33.00 -10.07 5.89
N LYS A 40 32.99 -11.35 6.27
CA LYS A 40 32.38 -12.43 5.48
C LYS A 40 31.44 -13.24 6.35
N VAL A 41 30.27 -13.56 5.80
CA VAL A 41 29.28 -14.41 6.48
C VAL A 41 29.66 -15.87 6.30
N ASP A 42 29.76 -16.60 7.40
CA ASP A 42 29.88 -18.05 7.43
C ASP A 42 28.46 -18.65 7.34
N ILE A 43 28.09 -19.06 6.12
CA ILE A 43 26.76 -19.60 5.84
C ILE A 43 26.45 -20.86 6.64
N ASN A 44 27.43 -21.73 6.86
CA ASN A 44 27.22 -22.97 7.62
C ASN A 44 26.90 -22.67 9.09
N THR A 45 27.64 -21.73 9.69
CA THR A 45 27.35 -21.28 11.06
C THR A 45 25.98 -20.60 11.15
N LEU A 46 25.61 -19.77 10.16
CA LEU A 46 24.30 -19.13 10.12
C LEU A 46 23.18 -20.16 10.01
N GLN A 47 23.30 -21.15 9.12
CA GLN A 47 22.32 -22.23 8.97
C GLN A 47 22.15 -23.02 10.28
N LEU A 48 23.25 -23.32 10.98
CA LEU A 48 23.21 -24.01 12.26
C LEU A 48 22.47 -23.18 13.33
N LEU A 49 22.73 -21.87 13.41
CA LEU A 49 22.08 -20.97 14.36
C LEU A 49 20.58 -20.82 14.09
N LEU A 50 20.18 -20.90 12.83
CA LEU A 50 18.78 -20.84 12.41
C LEU A 50 18.07 -22.20 12.52
N GLY A 51 18.77 -23.28 12.91
CA GLY A 51 18.21 -24.63 13.00
C GLY A 51 17.84 -25.23 11.65
N ILE A 52 18.42 -24.74 10.56
CA ILE A 52 18.15 -25.21 9.20
C ILE A 52 18.93 -26.51 8.96
N ASN A 53 18.23 -27.65 9.01
CA ASN A 53 18.79 -28.91 8.58
C ASN A 53 18.74 -28.99 7.04
N GLN A 54 19.85 -29.34 6.42
CA GLN A 54 19.99 -29.54 4.97
C GLN A 54 19.20 -30.79 4.47
N LYS A 55 17.91 -30.88 4.76
CA LYS A 55 17.04 -31.74 3.96
C LYS A 55 16.51 -30.88 2.82
N GLU A 56 16.75 -31.31 1.59
CA GLU A 56 16.16 -30.74 0.38
C GLU A 56 14.64 -30.60 0.59
N SER A 57 14.20 -29.44 1.04
CA SER A 57 12.78 -29.10 1.04
C SER A 57 12.48 -28.46 -0.30
N GLU A 58 11.56 -29.02 -1.06
CA GLU A 58 11.01 -28.35 -2.23
C GLU A 58 10.45 -27.01 -1.80
N THR A 59 11.04 -25.91 -2.31
CA THR A 59 10.61 -24.53 -2.03
C THR A 59 10.12 -23.90 -3.31
N CYS A 60 9.04 -23.13 -3.23
CA CYS A 60 8.56 -22.35 -4.35
C CYS A 60 9.46 -21.12 -4.51
N GLU A 61 10.28 -21.07 -5.56
CA GLU A 61 11.13 -19.93 -5.89
C GLU A 61 10.64 -19.26 -7.17
N PHE A 62 10.44 -17.94 -7.11
CA PHE A 62 10.19 -17.12 -8.30
C PHE A 62 11.52 -16.61 -8.85
N SER A 63 11.89 -17.08 -10.04
CA SER A 63 13.17 -16.76 -10.65
C SER A 63 13.03 -16.35 -12.12
N TRP A 64 13.90 -15.44 -12.57
CA TRP A 64 13.96 -14.96 -13.95
C TRP A 64 15.40 -14.60 -14.34
N VAL A 65 15.63 -14.38 -15.63
CA VAL A 65 16.94 -14.01 -16.16
C VAL A 65 17.26 -12.56 -15.79
N GLY A 66 18.37 -12.34 -15.06
CA GLY A 66 18.80 -11.00 -14.61
C GLY A 66 18.51 -10.68 -13.15
N LYS A 67 17.80 -11.56 -12.42
CA LYS A 67 17.47 -11.34 -10.99
C LYS A 67 18.71 -11.08 -10.12
N ARG A 68 19.78 -11.88 -10.28
CA ARG A 68 20.99 -11.73 -9.48
C ARG A 68 21.72 -10.41 -9.76
N GLU A 69 21.74 -10.02 -11.02
CA GLU A 69 22.33 -8.75 -11.47
C GLU A 69 21.55 -7.57 -10.92
N ALA A 70 20.21 -7.63 -10.91
CA ALA A 70 19.36 -6.61 -10.32
C ALA A 70 19.65 -6.42 -8.81
N VAL A 71 19.84 -7.52 -8.05
CA VAL A 71 20.25 -7.44 -6.64
C VAL A 71 21.61 -6.75 -6.49
N LYS A 72 22.60 -7.13 -7.29
CA LYS A 72 23.92 -6.50 -7.24
C LYS A 72 23.87 -5.01 -7.51
N GLU A 73 23.07 -4.60 -8.50
CA GLU A 73 22.94 -3.19 -8.85
C GLU A 73 22.36 -2.34 -7.72
N VAL A 74 21.35 -2.86 -6.99
CA VAL A 74 20.77 -2.15 -5.83
C VAL A 74 21.82 -1.81 -4.79
N TYR A 75 22.67 -2.76 -4.46
CA TYR A 75 23.64 -2.61 -3.37
C TYR A 75 24.97 -2.00 -3.80
N LYS A 76 25.19 -1.79 -5.09
CA LYS A 76 26.39 -1.13 -5.63
C LYS A 76 26.40 0.35 -5.26
N PRO A 77 27.45 0.85 -4.57
CA PRO A 77 27.57 2.28 -4.25
C PRO A 77 27.63 3.15 -5.49
N ILE A 78 27.10 4.36 -5.39
CA ILE A 78 27.15 5.36 -6.46
C ILE A 78 27.89 6.62 -5.98
N ARG A 79 28.50 7.34 -6.93
CA ARG A 79 29.22 8.61 -6.70
C ARG A 79 28.45 9.78 -7.32
N LYS A 80 27.16 9.84 -7.02
CA LYS A 80 26.27 10.90 -7.49
C LYS A 80 25.77 11.71 -6.28
N THR A 81 25.25 12.89 -6.55
CA THR A 81 24.65 13.75 -5.54
C THR A 81 23.44 14.47 -6.09
N LEU A 82 22.50 14.82 -5.23
CA LEU A 82 21.40 15.70 -5.57
C LEU A 82 21.93 17.14 -5.73
N ARG A 83 21.47 17.86 -6.75
CA ARG A 83 21.81 19.26 -7.01
C ARG A 83 20.55 20.10 -6.89
N PRO A 84 20.55 21.13 -6.01
CA PRO A 84 19.43 22.06 -5.93
C PRO A 84 19.28 22.84 -7.24
N VAL A 85 18.02 22.98 -7.71
CA VAL A 85 17.66 23.79 -8.88
C VAL A 85 16.75 24.91 -8.41
N VAL A 86 17.33 25.89 -7.69
CA VAL A 86 16.61 26.97 -7.02
C VAL A 86 15.78 27.80 -8.00
N GLN A 87 16.28 28.01 -9.22
CA GLN A 87 15.62 28.82 -10.25
C GLN A 87 14.29 28.24 -10.73
N ASP A 88 14.16 26.90 -10.72
CA ASP A 88 12.96 26.20 -11.17
C ASP A 88 12.09 25.74 -9.98
N SER A 89 12.50 26.08 -8.76
CA SER A 89 11.77 25.72 -7.54
C SER A 89 10.76 26.80 -7.15
N VAL A 90 9.60 26.33 -6.65
CA VAL A 90 8.55 27.21 -6.11
C VAL A 90 8.70 27.28 -4.58
N GLU A 91 8.70 28.49 -4.04
CA GLU A 91 8.80 28.73 -2.59
C GLU A 91 9.98 28.00 -1.91
N TRP A 92 11.16 28.05 -2.53
CA TRP A 92 12.35 27.30 -2.11
C TRP A 92 12.66 27.40 -0.61
N ASP A 93 12.51 28.59 -0.02
CA ASP A 93 12.87 28.84 1.38
C ASP A 93 11.82 28.34 2.39
N SER A 94 10.61 28.03 1.95
CA SER A 94 9.48 27.70 2.83
C SER A 94 8.88 26.31 2.58
N THR A 95 9.09 25.73 1.40
CA THR A 95 8.53 24.40 1.07
C THR A 95 9.28 23.26 1.75
N GLY A 96 8.54 22.29 2.29
CA GLY A 96 9.09 21.01 2.73
C GLY A 96 9.01 19.90 1.67
N ASN A 97 8.42 20.21 0.50
CA ASN A 97 8.24 19.22 -0.58
C ASN A 97 9.45 19.16 -1.50
N LEU A 98 9.76 17.97 -1.99
CA LEU A 98 10.87 17.72 -2.91
C LEU A 98 10.34 17.13 -4.21
N TYR A 99 10.75 17.72 -5.34
CA TYR A 99 10.66 17.12 -6.67
C TYR A 99 12.08 16.77 -7.13
N ILE A 100 12.34 15.51 -7.42
CA ILE A 100 13.68 15.02 -7.75
C ILE A 100 13.63 14.43 -9.17
N GLU A 101 14.39 15.01 -10.07
CA GLU A 101 14.52 14.54 -11.46
C GLU A 101 15.82 13.75 -11.64
N GLY A 102 15.72 12.55 -12.24
CA GLY A 102 16.86 11.69 -12.52
C GLY A 102 16.48 10.21 -12.60
N ASP A 103 17.49 9.35 -12.68
CA ASP A 103 17.28 7.91 -12.56
C ASP A 103 16.77 7.56 -11.15
N ASN A 104 15.60 6.96 -11.07
CA ASN A 104 14.94 6.72 -9.78
C ASN A 104 15.65 5.67 -8.91
N LEU A 105 16.40 4.70 -9.47
CA LEU A 105 17.19 3.78 -8.67
C LEU A 105 18.36 4.50 -7.98
N ASP A 106 19.04 5.39 -8.70
CA ASP A 106 20.10 6.23 -8.14
C ASP A 106 19.53 7.16 -7.05
N VAL A 107 18.38 7.79 -7.32
CA VAL A 107 17.69 8.65 -6.34
C VAL A 107 17.34 7.88 -5.08
N LEU A 108 16.75 6.68 -5.20
CA LEU A 108 16.43 5.82 -4.05
C LEU A 108 17.67 5.45 -3.23
N LYS A 109 18.83 5.24 -3.87
CA LYS A 109 20.10 4.99 -3.17
C LYS A 109 20.58 6.22 -2.39
N LEU A 110 20.47 7.41 -2.99
CA LEU A 110 20.87 8.67 -2.33
C LEU A 110 19.96 9.01 -1.14
N LEU A 111 18.67 8.77 -1.28
CA LEU A 111 17.69 9.04 -0.22
C LEU A 111 17.87 8.14 1.01
N GLN A 112 18.52 6.98 0.88
CA GLN A 112 18.77 6.10 2.04
C GLN A 112 19.62 6.78 3.13
N GLU A 113 20.47 7.74 2.80
CA GLU A 113 21.27 8.44 3.81
C GLU A 113 20.42 9.32 4.74
N SER A 114 19.32 9.88 4.25
CA SER A 114 18.50 10.85 5.00
C SER A 114 17.12 10.32 5.38
N TYR A 115 16.60 9.34 4.66
CA TYR A 115 15.22 8.85 4.79
C TYR A 115 15.11 7.36 5.10
N LEU A 116 16.21 6.73 5.54
CA LEU A 116 16.17 5.32 5.97
C LEU A 116 15.12 5.15 7.08
N ASP A 117 14.25 4.15 6.95
CA ASP A 117 13.20 3.82 7.93
C ASP A 117 12.27 5.00 8.31
N SER A 118 12.06 5.97 7.41
CA SER A 118 11.34 7.22 7.72
C SER A 118 10.08 7.47 6.89
N VAL A 119 9.94 6.82 5.76
CA VAL A 119 8.83 7.05 4.82
C VAL A 119 7.60 6.25 5.24
N LYS A 120 6.47 6.94 5.43
CA LYS A 120 5.19 6.32 5.82
C LYS A 120 4.46 5.70 4.65
N VAL A 121 4.41 6.40 3.53
CA VAL A 121 3.70 5.94 2.33
C VAL A 121 4.59 6.10 1.10
N ILE A 122 4.70 5.04 0.32
CA ILE A 122 5.27 5.10 -1.03
C ILE A 122 4.16 4.74 -2.02
N TYR A 123 3.98 5.57 -3.07
CA TYR A 123 3.10 5.26 -4.18
C TYR A 123 3.90 5.14 -5.47
N ILE A 124 3.79 4.01 -6.16
CA ILE A 124 4.49 3.75 -7.42
C ILE A 124 3.48 3.51 -8.54
N ASP A 125 3.70 4.20 -9.65
CA ASP A 125 3.00 3.98 -10.93
C ASP A 125 4.04 3.57 -11.99
N PRO A 126 4.46 2.30 -12.05
CA PRO A 126 5.49 1.84 -12.95
C PRO A 126 4.96 1.70 -14.38
N PRO A 127 5.83 1.56 -15.40
CA PRO A 127 5.40 1.09 -16.72
C PRO A 127 4.67 -0.25 -16.59
N TYR A 128 3.53 -0.40 -17.30
CA TYR A 128 2.69 -1.60 -17.19
C TYR A 128 3.13 -2.75 -18.10
N ASN A 129 4.15 -2.53 -18.89
CA ASN A 129 4.69 -3.51 -19.85
C ASN A 129 3.65 -3.91 -20.91
N THR A 130 3.03 -2.93 -21.54
CA THR A 130 1.95 -3.13 -22.54
C THR A 130 2.48 -3.45 -23.94
N GLY A 131 3.80 -3.62 -24.10
CA GLY A 131 4.49 -3.88 -25.39
C GLY A 131 5.02 -2.63 -26.08
N ASN A 132 4.53 -1.45 -25.70
CA ASN A 132 5.02 -0.16 -26.18
C ASN A 132 5.64 0.70 -25.07
N ASP A 133 5.68 0.19 -23.85
CA ASP A 133 6.20 0.92 -22.72
C ASP A 133 7.73 1.01 -22.74
N PHE A 134 8.23 2.12 -22.22
CA PHE A 134 9.66 2.30 -21.98
C PHE A 134 9.98 1.82 -20.57
N ILE A 135 11.02 1.00 -20.44
CA ILE A 135 11.60 0.60 -19.16
C ILE A 135 13.02 1.12 -19.04
N TYR A 136 13.51 1.26 -17.79
CA TYR A 136 14.86 1.78 -17.56
C TYR A 136 15.94 0.78 -17.99
N ALA A 137 16.99 1.29 -18.64
CA ALA A 137 18.16 0.51 -19.05
C ALA A 137 19.18 0.48 -17.89
N ASP A 138 18.92 -0.34 -16.89
CA ASP A 138 19.84 -0.53 -15.76
C ASP A 138 21.08 -1.35 -16.18
N ASP A 139 22.20 -1.21 -15.45
CA ASP A 139 23.51 -1.82 -15.78
C ASP A 139 23.51 -3.36 -15.83
N PHE A 140 22.49 -4.03 -15.31
CA PHE A 140 22.37 -5.49 -15.43
C PHE A 140 22.19 -5.99 -16.88
N ARG A 141 22.06 -5.07 -17.85
CA ARG A 141 21.96 -5.34 -19.30
C ARG A 141 23.29 -5.31 -20.06
N ILE A 142 24.35 -4.79 -19.51
CA ILE A 142 25.61 -4.52 -20.25
C ILE A 142 26.18 -5.78 -20.93
N ARG A 143 25.97 -6.96 -20.38
CA ARG A 143 26.36 -8.23 -21.02
C ARG A 143 25.43 -8.69 -22.15
N ALA A 144 24.24 -8.14 -22.28
CA ALA A 144 23.30 -8.41 -23.36
C ALA A 144 23.57 -7.53 -24.61
N ARG A 145 24.34 -6.44 -24.46
CA ARG A 145 24.73 -5.56 -25.57
C ARG A 145 25.65 -6.24 -26.62
N GLU A 146 26.36 -7.29 -26.25
CA GLU A 146 27.12 -8.08 -27.26
C GLU A 146 26.19 -8.79 -28.25
N TYR A 147 24.91 -8.98 -27.92
CA TYR A 147 23.92 -9.61 -28.83
C TYR A 147 23.13 -8.62 -29.70
N VAL A 148 23.12 -7.33 -29.38
CA VAL A 148 22.31 -6.29 -30.06
C VAL A 148 23.13 -5.33 -30.93
N ASN A 149 24.43 -5.51 -31.08
CA ASN A 149 25.30 -4.68 -31.96
C ASN A 149 25.04 -4.86 -33.46
N ALA A 150 23.84 -5.28 -33.85
CA ALA A 150 23.45 -5.34 -35.28
C ALA A 150 22.55 -4.18 -35.76
N GLY A 151 22.23 -3.18 -34.93
CA GLY A 151 21.37 -2.07 -35.36
C GLY A 151 21.63 -0.77 -34.63
N GLY A 152 22.44 0.08 -35.24
CA GLY A 152 22.80 1.46 -34.93
C GLY A 152 21.90 2.30 -33.99
N ALA A 153 22.38 2.54 -32.79
CA ALA A 153 21.92 3.63 -31.94
C ALA A 153 23.13 4.39 -31.40
N SER A 154 23.05 5.73 -31.41
CA SER A 154 24.11 6.66 -31.10
C SER A 154 24.51 6.66 -29.60
N GLN A 155 25.76 7.06 -29.33
CA GLN A 155 26.48 6.96 -28.08
C GLN A 155 26.06 7.97 -26.97
N ASP A 156 25.04 8.83 -27.24
CA ASP A 156 24.73 9.99 -26.34
C ASP A 156 23.63 9.77 -25.29
N ASP A 157 23.12 8.58 -25.16
CA ASP A 157 21.91 8.29 -24.41
C ASP A 157 22.15 7.41 -23.15
N LYS A 158 22.89 7.85 -22.16
CA LYS A 158 23.24 7.08 -20.94
C LYS A 158 22.20 7.06 -19.81
N ASN A 159 21.08 7.79 -19.95
CA ASN A 159 19.96 7.78 -19.00
C ASN A 159 18.69 7.34 -19.71
N ARG A 160 18.54 6.04 -20.06
CA ARG A 160 17.52 5.72 -21.06
C ARG A 160 16.53 4.70 -20.63
N MET A 161 15.29 5.16 -20.68
CA MET A 161 14.17 4.26 -20.93
C MET A 161 14.28 3.72 -22.35
N TYR A 162 14.10 2.42 -22.53
CA TYR A 162 14.03 1.77 -23.84
C TYR A 162 12.68 1.06 -23.97
N GLN A 163 12.21 0.92 -25.20
CA GLN A 163 10.98 0.21 -25.48
C GLN A 163 11.16 -1.29 -25.25
N ASN A 164 10.35 -1.87 -24.39
CA ASN A 164 10.32 -3.29 -24.11
C ASN A 164 9.28 -3.96 -25.02
N LEU A 165 9.74 -4.55 -26.11
CA LEU A 165 8.86 -5.11 -27.12
C LEU A 165 8.42 -6.53 -26.75
N ASP A 166 7.15 -6.84 -26.94
CA ASP A 166 6.49 -8.10 -26.58
C ASP A 166 7.07 -9.36 -27.24
N TYR A 167 7.73 -9.20 -28.39
CA TYR A 167 8.47 -10.29 -29.07
C TYR A 167 9.87 -10.54 -28.50
N SER A 168 10.33 -9.77 -27.53
CA SER A 168 11.59 -10.01 -26.85
C SER A 168 11.50 -11.25 -25.96
N GLY A 169 12.41 -12.22 -26.12
CA GLY A 169 12.48 -13.37 -25.22
C GLY A 169 12.76 -13.04 -23.74
N ARG A 170 13.02 -11.77 -23.43
CA ARG A 170 13.27 -11.24 -22.08
C ARG A 170 12.20 -10.24 -21.61
N TYR A 171 11.12 -10.11 -22.32
CA TYR A 171 10.06 -9.14 -22.11
C TYR A 171 9.66 -8.97 -20.63
N HIS A 172 9.22 -10.04 -20.00
CA HIS A 172 8.86 -10.03 -18.57
C HIS A 172 10.10 -9.97 -17.66
N SER A 173 11.21 -10.62 -18.04
CA SER A 173 12.42 -10.68 -17.21
C SER A 173 13.08 -9.31 -17.03
N ASP A 174 13.13 -8.50 -18.08
CA ASP A 174 13.70 -7.16 -18.04
C ASP A 174 12.83 -6.23 -17.19
N TRP A 175 11.50 -6.32 -17.31
CA TRP A 175 10.57 -5.60 -16.46
C TRP A 175 10.69 -6.04 -14.98
N CYS A 176 10.71 -7.35 -14.72
CA CYS A 176 10.89 -7.89 -13.37
C CYS A 176 12.19 -7.38 -12.72
N SER A 177 13.29 -7.36 -13.47
CA SER A 177 14.59 -6.88 -12.96
C SER A 177 14.54 -5.39 -12.63
N MET A 178 13.92 -4.58 -13.48
CA MET A 178 13.75 -3.15 -13.27
C MET A 178 12.96 -2.85 -12.01
N ILE A 179 11.79 -3.46 -11.84
CA ILE A 179 10.91 -3.18 -10.68
C ILE A 179 11.48 -3.77 -9.38
N TYR A 180 12.08 -4.97 -9.44
CA TYR A 180 12.67 -5.65 -8.28
C TYR A 180 13.74 -4.81 -7.60
N ALA A 181 14.65 -4.22 -8.39
CA ALA A 181 15.71 -3.36 -7.89
C ALA A 181 15.14 -2.15 -7.12
N ARG A 182 14.11 -1.52 -7.67
CA ARG A 182 13.45 -0.34 -7.07
C ARG A 182 12.68 -0.69 -5.80
N LEU A 183 11.99 -1.82 -5.79
CA LEU A 183 11.26 -2.28 -4.60
C LEU A 183 12.20 -2.65 -3.44
N LEU A 184 13.35 -3.28 -3.73
CA LEU A 184 14.38 -3.55 -2.71
C LEU A 184 14.90 -2.25 -2.08
N ALA A 185 15.19 -1.23 -2.90
CA ALA A 185 15.65 0.06 -2.40
C ALA A 185 14.54 0.81 -1.63
N ALA A 186 13.32 0.84 -2.17
CA ALA A 186 12.17 1.50 -1.56
C ALA A 186 11.79 0.90 -0.20
N ARG A 187 11.89 -0.43 -0.05
CA ARG A 187 11.60 -1.10 1.22
C ARG A 187 12.45 -0.58 2.36
N ASN A 188 13.71 -0.22 2.10
CA ASN A 188 14.62 0.31 3.13
C ASN A 188 14.22 1.72 3.61
N LEU A 189 13.52 2.49 2.77
CA LEU A 189 13.05 3.82 3.13
C LEU A 189 11.80 3.79 4.01
N LEU A 190 10.95 2.76 3.89
CA LEU A 190 9.73 2.65 4.68
C LEU A 190 10.03 2.54 6.17
N CYS A 191 9.27 3.25 7.00
CA CYS A 191 9.24 3.03 8.46
C CYS A 191 8.53 1.70 8.79
N ASP A 192 8.60 1.23 10.02
CA ASP A 192 8.09 -0.09 10.41
C ASP A 192 6.58 -0.25 10.14
N ASP A 193 5.80 0.80 10.35
CA ASP A 193 4.38 0.87 10.04
C ASP A 193 4.10 1.51 8.67
N GLY A 194 5.11 1.57 7.80
CA GLY A 194 5.02 2.11 6.45
C GLY A 194 4.40 1.13 5.46
N VAL A 195 3.82 1.70 4.41
CA VAL A 195 3.13 0.96 3.35
C VAL A 195 3.54 1.42 1.96
N ILE A 196 3.48 0.51 1.00
CA ILE A 196 3.65 0.81 -0.41
C ILE A 196 2.39 0.44 -1.19
N PHE A 197 1.97 1.34 -2.07
CA PHE A 197 0.92 1.11 -3.05
C PHE A 197 1.52 1.12 -4.45
N ILE A 198 1.17 0.13 -5.27
CA ILE A 198 1.74 -0.04 -6.60
C ILE A 198 0.60 -0.29 -7.59
N SER A 199 0.42 0.66 -8.51
CA SER A 199 -0.54 0.50 -9.61
C SER A 199 0.01 -0.47 -10.65
N ILE A 200 -0.86 -1.31 -11.20
CA ILE A 200 -0.53 -2.24 -12.28
C ILE A 200 -1.79 -2.73 -12.99
N ASP A 201 -1.63 -3.22 -14.21
CA ASP A 201 -2.69 -3.90 -14.93
C ASP A 201 -2.46 -5.42 -15.07
N ASP A 202 -3.29 -6.09 -15.86
CA ASP A 202 -3.23 -7.55 -16.05
C ASP A 202 -1.90 -8.05 -16.66
N ASN A 203 -1.12 -7.18 -17.36
CA ASN A 203 0.09 -7.63 -18.03
C ASN A 203 1.13 -8.14 -17.05
N GLU A 204 1.32 -7.44 -15.92
CA GLU A 204 2.39 -7.77 -14.95
C GLU A 204 1.89 -7.95 -13.50
N GLN A 205 0.58 -7.91 -13.25
CA GLN A 205 0.04 -8.05 -11.89
C GLN A 205 0.50 -9.34 -11.18
N ALA A 206 0.50 -10.47 -11.88
CA ALA A 206 0.91 -11.75 -11.32
C ALA A 206 2.42 -11.79 -10.98
N ASN A 207 3.27 -11.24 -11.85
CA ASN A 207 4.71 -11.14 -11.64
C ASN A 207 5.02 -10.15 -10.50
N LEU A 208 4.37 -8.98 -10.51
CA LEU A 208 4.53 -7.99 -9.44
C LEU A 208 4.16 -8.55 -8.07
N LYS A 209 3.05 -9.30 -7.98
CA LYS A 209 2.64 -9.95 -6.73
C LYS A 209 3.73 -10.88 -6.19
N LYS A 210 4.34 -11.71 -7.06
CA LYS A 210 5.42 -12.63 -6.68
C LYS A 210 6.69 -11.90 -6.25
N ILE A 211 7.04 -10.83 -6.96
CA ILE A 211 8.17 -9.97 -6.60
C ILE A 211 7.94 -9.32 -5.23
N CYS A 212 6.76 -8.76 -5.00
CA CYS A 212 6.44 -8.13 -3.72
C CYS A 212 6.40 -9.14 -2.56
N ASP A 213 5.91 -10.37 -2.80
CA ASP A 213 5.95 -11.45 -1.81
C ASP A 213 7.39 -11.75 -1.38
N GLU A 214 8.34 -11.71 -2.30
CA GLU A 214 9.75 -11.93 -2.00
C GLU A 214 10.38 -10.72 -1.29
N VAL A 215 10.14 -9.51 -1.78
CA VAL A 215 10.75 -8.29 -1.24
C VAL A 215 10.22 -7.94 0.15
N PHE A 216 8.92 -7.94 0.32
CA PHE A 216 8.25 -7.51 1.56
C PHE A 216 7.92 -8.68 2.49
N GLY A 217 7.83 -9.89 1.95
CA GLY A 217 7.31 -11.08 2.62
C GLY A 217 5.81 -11.25 2.40
N GLU A 218 5.36 -12.46 2.06
CA GLU A 218 3.95 -12.78 1.79
C GLU A 218 3.02 -12.39 2.96
N ARG A 219 3.46 -12.56 4.20
CA ARG A 219 2.73 -12.19 5.42
C ARG A 219 2.42 -10.69 5.51
N ASN A 220 3.20 -9.86 4.83
CA ASN A 220 3.06 -8.42 4.82
C ASN A 220 2.18 -7.90 3.67
N PHE A 221 1.61 -8.80 2.88
CA PHE A 221 0.55 -8.46 1.93
C PHE A 221 -0.67 -7.92 2.69
N VAL A 222 -1.08 -6.70 2.36
CA VAL A 222 -2.24 -6.06 2.98
C VAL A 222 -3.48 -6.36 2.14
N ASN A 223 -3.54 -5.84 0.92
CA ASN A 223 -4.65 -6.04 -0.02
C ASN A 223 -4.23 -5.80 -1.47
N CYS A 224 -5.11 -6.23 -2.38
CA CYS A 224 -5.13 -5.82 -3.78
C CYS A 224 -6.42 -5.06 -4.01
N PHE A 225 -6.31 -3.76 -4.27
CA PHE A 225 -7.46 -2.90 -4.57
C PHE A 225 -7.75 -2.92 -6.07
N ILE A 226 -9.02 -2.84 -6.42
CA ILE A 226 -9.50 -2.79 -7.81
C ILE A 226 -10.05 -1.39 -8.06
N TRP A 227 -9.40 -0.66 -8.95
CA TRP A 227 -9.84 0.65 -9.41
C TRP A 227 -10.57 0.53 -10.75
N ASN A 228 -11.82 0.97 -10.79
CA ASN A 228 -12.55 1.08 -12.05
C ASN A 228 -12.06 2.34 -12.79
N CYS A 229 -11.09 2.16 -13.69
CA CYS A 229 -10.35 3.24 -14.35
C CYS A 229 -11.03 3.79 -15.61
N SER A 230 -11.99 3.07 -16.18
CA SER A 230 -12.69 3.46 -17.41
C SER A 230 -14.14 2.99 -17.43
N THR A 231 -14.92 3.59 -18.31
CA THR A 231 -16.28 3.11 -18.59
C THR A 231 -16.27 2.18 -19.79
N ALA A 232 -17.06 1.11 -19.74
CA ALA A 232 -17.28 0.25 -20.91
C ALA A 232 -18.02 1.04 -21.99
N GLY A 233 -17.29 1.44 -23.03
CA GLY A 233 -17.85 2.22 -24.15
C GLY A 233 -16.85 2.35 -25.30
N GLY A 234 -17.32 2.71 -26.49
CA GLY A 234 -16.47 2.84 -27.68
C GLY A 234 -16.39 1.57 -28.54
N ILE A 235 -15.22 1.26 -29.07
CA ILE A 235 -14.97 0.07 -29.89
C ILE A 235 -15.24 -1.18 -29.03
N ARG A 236 -16.19 -2.03 -29.46
CA ARG A 236 -16.48 -3.27 -28.75
C ARG A 236 -15.34 -4.27 -28.98
N PRO A 237 -14.59 -4.64 -27.93
CA PRO A 237 -13.59 -5.68 -28.05
C PRO A 237 -14.27 -7.03 -28.31
N LYS A 238 -13.55 -7.94 -28.96
CA LYS A 238 -14.10 -9.26 -29.33
C LYS A 238 -14.55 -10.09 -28.11
N PHE A 239 -13.91 -9.92 -26.96
CA PHE A 239 -14.18 -10.73 -25.76
C PHE A 239 -14.81 -9.87 -24.65
N ALA A 240 -14.00 -9.06 -23.95
CA ALA A 240 -14.45 -8.26 -22.81
C ALA A 240 -13.78 -6.88 -22.81
N SER A 241 -14.48 -5.85 -22.34
CA SER A 241 -13.89 -4.54 -22.12
C SER A 241 -13.09 -4.53 -20.84
N LYS A 242 -11.84 -4.12 -20.91
CA LYS A 242 -10.97 -3.90 -19.75
C LYS A 242 -11.33 -2.55 -19.13
N THR A 243 -11.84 -2.56 -17.91
CA THR A 243 -12.35 -1.35 -17.23
C THR A 243 -11.72 -1.11 -15.89
N HIS A 244 -10.76 -1.94 -15.48
CA HIS A 244 -10.15 -1.84 -14.16
C HIS A 244 -8.64 -2.04 -14.22
N GLU A 245 -8.00 -1.57 -13.16
CA GLU A 245 -6.61 -1.80 -12.83
C GLU A 245 -6.50 -2.22 -11.37
N TYR A 246 -5.31 -2.67 -10.98
CA TYR A 246 -5.01 -3.14 -9.65
C TYR A 246 -4.10 -2.15 -8.94
N ILE A 247 -4.27 -2.00 -7.63
CA ILE A 247 -3.31 -1.34 -6.77
C ILE A 247 -2.94 -2.33 -5.66
N LEU A 248 -1.73 -2.88 -5.74
CA LEU A 248 -1.20 -3.78 -4.72
C LEU A 248 -0.74 -2.97 -3.52
N CYS A 249 -1.06 -3.45 -2.32
CA CYS A 249 -0.64 -2.84 -1.06
C CYS A 249 0.14 -3.85 -0.22
N TYR A 250 1.36 -3.46 0.16
CA TYR A 250 2.22 -4.18 1.09
C TYR A 250 2.64 -3.27 2.23
N ALA A 251 2.80 -3.84 3.41
CA ALA A 251 3.41 -3.19 4.54
C ALA A 251 4.89 -3.57 4.64
N LYS A 252 5.71 -2.72 5.26
CA LYS A 252 7.04 -3.15 5.72
C LYS A 252 6.91 -4.20 6.82
N ASN A 253 6.05 -3.94 7.82
CA ASN A 253 5.67 -4.89 8.86
C ASN A 253 4.17 -4.74 9.16
N LYS A 254 3.35 -5.67 8.66
CA LYS A 254 1.89 -5.63 8.83
C LYS A 254 1.43 -5.65 10.28
N THR A 255 2.23 -6.18 11.20
CA THR A 255 1.89 -6.22 12.62
C THR A 255 1.99 -4.87 13.31
N CYS A 256 2.71 -3.91 12.70
CA CYS A 256 2.84 -2.54 13.17
C CYS A 256 1.80 -1.59 12.57
N LEU A 257 1.04 -2.05 11.55
CA LEU A 257 0.06 -1.19 10.89
C LEU A 257 -1.14 -0.86 11.79
N ASP A 258 -1.50 0.42 11.80
CA ASP A 258 -2.82 0.87 12.23
C ASP A 258 -3.91 0.42 11.25
N MET A 259 -5.17 0.50 11.68
CA MET A 259 -6.31 0.25 10.79
C MET A 259 -6.39 1.30 9.68
N PHE A 260 -6.60 0.85 8.47
CA PHE A 260 -6.90 1.75 7.36
C PHE A 260 -8.32 2.30 7.47
N PHE A 261 -8.47 3.59 7.18
CA PHE A 261 -9.74 4.27 7.18
C PHE A 261 -9.99 4.92 5.82
N ALA A 262 -11.18 4.68 5.28
CA ALA A 262 -11.64 5.38 4.09
C ALA A 262 -12.83 6.28 4.44
N PRO A 263 -12.97 7.43 3.78
CA PRO A 263 -14.18 8.24 3.87
C PRO A 263 -15.40 7.40 3.51
N LEU A 264 -16.50 7.64 4.21
CA LEU A 264 -17.77 7.01 3.86
C LEU A 264 -18.22 7.44 2.46
N SER A 265 -18.84 6.53 1.73
CA SER A 265 -19.49 6.87 0.46
C SER A 265 -20.60 7.91 0.67
N GLY A 266 -20.89 8.72 -0.35
CA GLY A 266 -21.95 9.69 -0.30
C GLY A 266 -23.35 9.09 0.05
N GLU A 267 -23.60 7.84 -0.35
CA GLU A 267 -24.81 7.12 0.05
C GLU A 267 -24.80 6.73 1.53
N ALA A 268 -23.66 6.31 2.05
CA ALA A 268 -23.52 6.01 3.48
C ALA A 268 -23.67 7.29 4.33
N ILE A 269 -23.14 8.43 3.87
CA ILE A 269 -23.32 9.74 4.54
C ILE A 269 -24.80 10.14 4.58
N LYS A 270 -25.57 9.90 3.53
CA LYS A 270 -27.02 10.21 3.48
C LYS A 270 -27.83 9.43 4.53
N MET A 271 -27.31 8.37 5.13
CA MET A 271 -27.96 7.67 6.23
C MET A 271 -27.88 8.42 7.58
N TYR A 272 -26.99 9.40 7.71
CA TYR A 272 -26.79 10.22 8.90
C TYR A 272 -27.70 11.45 8.82
N ARG A 273 -28.97 11.28 9.22
CA ARG A 273 -30.03 12.28 9.06
C ARG A 273 -30.40 12.98 10.36
N GLU A 274 -30.12 12.36 11.47
CA GLU A 274 -30.42 12.91 12.79
C GLU A 274 -29.23 13.78 13.25
N LYS A 275 -29.54 14.79 14.08
CA LYS A 275 -28.53 15.71 14.62
C LYS A 275 -28.78 16.00 16.07
N ASP A 276 -27.73 16.00 16.88
CA ASP A 276 -27.73 16.52 18.25
C ASP A 276 -26.48 17.39 18.48
N GLU A 277 -26.16 17.71 19.75
CA GLU A 277 -25.04 18.57 20.12
C GLU A 277 -23.67 18.01 19.69
N ARG A 278 -23.54 16.67 19.55
CA ARG A 278 -22.32 15.98 19.10
C ARG A 278 -22.18 15.95 17.58
N GLY A 279 -23.24 16.26 16.84
CA GLY A 279 -23.22 16.31 15.37
C GLY A 279 -24.27 15.41 14.69
N LEU A 280 -24.03 15.13 13.40
CA LEU A 280 -24.91 14.25 12.64
C LEU A 280 -24.70 12.78 13.06
N TYR A 281 -25.82 12.08 13.22
CA TYR A 281 -25.82 10.65 13.55
C TYR A 281 -26.90 9.88 12.81
N ARG A 282 -26.79 8.56 12.83
CA ARG A 282 -27.86 7.63 12.43
C ARG A 282 -28.17 6.67 13.56
N ASP A 283 -29.42 6.28 13.63
CA ASP A 283 -29.84 5.18 14.51
C ASP A 283 -29.47 3.84 13.89
N LYS A 284 -28.80 3.01 14.66
CA LYS A 284 -28.51 1.63 14.31
C LYS A 284 -29.28 0.70 15.21
N ASP A 285 -30.00 -0.28 14.66
CA ASP A 285 -30.73 -1.26 15.41
C ASP A 285 -29.87 -1.88 16.51
N PHE A 286 -30.34 -1.79 17.75
CA PHE A 286 -29.67 -2.41 18.90
C PHE A 286 -29.97 -3.91 18.98
N VAL A 287 -31.13 -4.32 18.47
CA VAL A 287 -31.62 -5.69 18.45
C VAL A 287 -31.50 -6.25 17.05
N PHE A 288 -30.93 -7.42 16.87
CA PHE A 288 -30.78 -8.02 15.56
C PHE A 288 -31.02 -9.53 15.58
N LYS A 289 -31.40 -10.07 14.43
CA LYS A 289 -31.68 -11.48 14.27
C LYS A 289 -30.39 -12.29 14.38
N ASN A 290 -30.35 -13.22 15.33
CA ASN A 290 -29.22 -14.13 15.48
C ASN A 290 -29.70 -15.43 16.12
N LYS A 291 -29.29 -16.56 15.59
CA LYS A 291 -29.59 -17.88 16.13
C LYS A 291 -28.69 -18.27 17.33
N SER A 292 -27.74 -17.42 17.69
CA SER A 292 -26.86 -17.65 18.85
C SER A 292 -27.66 -17.74 20.13
N THR A 293 -27.28 -18.66 21.02
CA THR A 293 -27.83 -18.85 22.34
C THR A 293 -27.09 -18.07 23.42
N ASN A 294 -26.32 -17.03 23.05
CA ASN A 294 -25.53 -16.25 24.01
C ASN A 294 -26.43 -15.52 25.01
N ALA A 295 -26.58 -16.08 26.22
CA ALA A 295 -27.44 -15.57 27.27
C ALA A 295 -27.05 -14.15 27.75
N ASN A 296 -25.76 -13.78 27.62
CA ASN A 296 -25.27 -12.46 28.06
C ASN A 296 -25.77 -11.29 27.18
N GLN A 297 -26.39 -11.60 26.04
CA GLN A 297 -26.99 -10.62 25.12
C GLN A 297 -28.54 -10.70 25.12
N LYS A 298 -29.14 -11.35 26.11
CA LYS A 298 -30.58 -11.45 26.30
C LYS A 298 -30.92 -11.10 27.76
N TYR A 299 -31.01 -9.83 28.06
CA TYR A 299 -31.35 -9.31 29.40
C TYR A 299 -32.54 -8.37 29.30
N GLU A 300 -33.11 -8.06 30.45
CA GLU A 300 -34.22 -7.13 30.54
C GLU A 300 -33.73 -5.69 30.58
N ILE A 301 -34.36 -4.81 29.78
CA ILE A 301 -34.10 -3.36 29.71
C ILE A 301 -35.38 -2.65 30.12
N ILE A 302 -35.26 -1.61 30.97
CA ILE A 302 -36.35 -0.74 31.38
C ILE A 302 -36.40 0.46 30.43
N CYS A 303 -37.52 0.63 29.74
CA CYS A 303 -37.83 1.74 28.85
C CYS A 303 -38.19 3.02 29.62
N PRO A 304 -38.24 4.20 28.95
CA PRO A 304 -38.52 5.48 29.63
C PRO A 304 -39.83 5.59 30.40
N ASP A 305 -40.86 4.82 30.02
CA ASP A 305 -42.17 4.75 30.71
C ASP A 305 -42.28 3.63 31.73
N GLY A 306 -41.18 2.89 31.98
CA GLY A 306 -41.15 1.78 32.90
C GLY A 306 -41.46 0.41 32.26
N GLU A 307 -41.82 0.33 31.00
CA GLU A 307 -42.00 -0.94 30.30
C GLU A 307 -40.68 -1.73 30.30
N ARG A 308 -40.75 -3.02 30.65
CA ARG A 308 -39.62 -3.92 30.68
C ARG A 308 -39.63 -4.76 29.41
N VAL A 309 -38.53 -4.72 28.68
CA VAL A 309 -38.43 -5.37 27.35
C VAL A 309 -37.28 -6.34 27.28
N ARG A 310 -37.45 -7.38 26.47
CA ARG A 310 -36.41 -8.37 26.13
C ARG A 310 -36.51 -8.77 24.64
N PRO A 311 -35.40 -9.29 24.03
CA PRO A 311 -35.45 -9.76 22.65
C PRO A 311 -36.43 -10.94 22.48
N LYS A 312 -37.16 -10.96 21.36
CA LYS A 312 -37.92 -12.12 20.90
C LYS A 312 -37.01 -13.33 20.64
N ASP A 313 -37.55 -14.50 20.57
CA ASP A 313 -36.82 -15.69 20.16
C ASP A 313 -36.18 -15.50 18.78
N GLY A 314 -34.91 -15.91 18.65
CA GLY A 314 -34.13 -15.68 17.46
C GLY A 314 -33.50 -14.28 17.34
N TYR A 315 -33.63 -13.42 18.33
CA TYR A 315 -33.01 -12.10 18.41
C TYR A 315 -32.13 -11.95 19.64
N ILE A 316 -31.10 -11.10 19.53
CA ILE A 316 -30.19 -10.74 20.62
C ILE A 316 -29.88 -9.24 20.60
N TYR A 317 -29.40 -8.70 21.69
CA TYR A 317 -28.83 -7.35 21.75
C TYR A 317 -27.42 -7.31 21.18
N ARG A 318 -26.97 -6.12 20.71
CA ARG A 318 -25.60 -5.91 20.23
C ARG A 318 -24.56 -5.91 21.32
N PHE A 319 -24.92 -5.46 22.53
CA PHE A 319 -24.02 -5.33 23.66
C PHE A 319 -24.43 -6.27 24.79
N VAL A 320 -23.48 -6.63 25.61
CA VAL A 320 -23.72 -7.17 26.95
C VAL A 320 -24.24 -6.05 27.87
N ARG A 321 -24.83 -6.39 29.01
CA ARG A 321 -25.48 -5.44 29.91
C ARG A 321 -24.56 -4.29 30.31
N GLU A 322 -23.35 -4.58 30.74
CA GLU A 322 -22.39 -3.58 31.22
C GLU A 322 -22.09 -2.53 30.14
N ARG A 323 -21.87 -2.96 28.90
CA ARG A 323 -21.61 -2.05 27.75
C ARG A 323 -22.87 -1.27 27.35
N PHE A 324 -24.06 -1.81 27.54
CA PHE A 324 -25.31 -1.09 27.30
C PHE A 324 -25.51 0.04 28.31
N GLU A 325 -25.30 -0.21 29.59
CA GLU A 325 -25.45 0.84 30.63
C GLU A 325 -24.43 1.96 30.41
N GLN A 326 -23.19 1.61 30.09
CA GLN A 326 -22.20 2.61 29.70
C GLN A 326 -22.64 3.43 28.46
N ALA A 327 -23.14 2.80 27.41
CA ALA A 327 -23.65 3.49 26.23
C ALA A 327 -24.86 4.40 26.55
N LYS A 328 -25.67 4.02 27.54
CA LYS A 328 -26.79 4.82 28.03
C LYS A 328 -26.31 6.07 28.78
N GLU A 329 -25.31 5.94 29.64
CA GLU A 329 -24.64 7.05 30.33
C GLU A 329 -23.96 8.00 29.35
N GLU A 330 -23.32 7.46 28.31
CA GLU A 330 -22.71 8.21 27.19
C GLU A 330 -23.74 8.92 26.30
N GLY A 331 -25.06 8.74 26.50
CA GLY A 331 -26.12 9.32 25.69
C GLY A 331 -26.25 8.74 24.28
N LEU A 332 -25.71 7.53 24.08
CA LEU A 332 -25.69 6.85 22.76
C LEU A 332 -26.94 6.00 22.51
N VAL A 333 -27.78 5.77 23.53
CA VAL A 333 -28.97 4.93 23.41
C VAL A 333 -30.20 5.78 23.07
N THR A 334 -30.96 5.40 22.06
CA THR A 334 -32.22 6.02 21.65
C THR A 334 -33.37 5.03 21.78
N PHE A 335 -34.43 5.44 22.44
CA PHE A 335 -35.69 4.70 22.51
C PHE A 335 -36.73 5.32 21.60
N LYS A 336 -37.32 4.53 20.70
CA LYS A 336 -38.39 5.00 19.80
C LYS A 336 -39.62 4.13 19.94
N ARG A 337 -40.82 4.76 20.02
CA ARG A 337 -42.09 4.02 20.08
C ARG A 337 -42.37 3.32 18.77
N THR A 338 -42.88 2.12 18.85
CA THR A 338 -43.19 1.27 17.71
C THR A 338 -44.42 0.43 17.96
N LYS A 339 -45.12 0.04 16.90
CA LYS A 339 -46.22 -0.94 16.96
C LYS A 339 -45.72 -2.36 16.63
N THR A 340 -44.55 -2.48 16.03
CA THR A 340 -43.97 -3.77 15.66
C THR A 340 -42.47 -3.70 15.86
N GLY A 341 -41.83 -4.82 16.25
CA GLY A 341 -40.39 -4.83 16.47
C GLY A 341 -39.88 -6.16 16.98
N PRO A 342 -38.57 -6.24 17.24
CA PRO A 342 -37.91 -7.46 17.70
C PRO A 342 -37.95 -7.65 19.22
N LEU A 343 -38.67 -6.81 19.97
CA LEU A 343 -38.79 -6.85 21.42
C LEU A 343 -40.17 -7.33 21.89
N VAL A 344 -40.20 -7.99 23.00
CA VAL A 344 -41.40 -8.34 23.75
C VAL A 344 -41.36 -7.72 25.15
N ASP A 345 -42.55 -7.46 25.73
CA ASP A 345 -42.73 -7.03 27.10
C ASP A 345 -42.54 -8.18 28.09
N GLN A 346 -42.79 -7.93 29.38
CA GLN A 346 -42.71 -8.91 30.45
C GLN A 346 -43.72 -10.04 30.32
N ASN A 347 -44.85 -9.82 29.61
CA ASN A 347 -45.90 -10.80 29.37
C ASN A 347 -45.64 -11.67 28.13
N GLY A 348 -44.67 -11.29 27.30
CA GLY A 348 -44.36 -11.92 26.05
C GLY A 348 -45.10 -11.31 24.84
N ASP A 349 -45.85 -10.21 25.07
CA ASP A 349 -46.53 -9.48 24.01
C ASP A 349 -45.58 -8.52 23.26
N GLN A 350 -46.04 -7.98 22.13
CA GLN A 350 -45.23 -7.03 21.34
C GLN A 350 -44.92 -5.78 22.18
N ALA A 351 -43.67 -5.49 22.44
CA ALA A 351 -43.25 -4.27 23.13
C ALA A 351 -43.59 -2.99 22.35
N HIS A 352 -43.85 -1.90 23.03
CA HIS A 352 -44.15 -0.59 22.45
C HIS A 352 -42.93 0.23 22.14
N TRP A 353 -41.74 -0.26 22.49
CA TRP A 353 -40.46 0.40 22.24
C TRP A 353 -39.54 -0.43 21.36
N ASN A 354 -38.74 0.26 20.58
CA ASN A 354 -37.54 -0.29 19.98
C ASN A 354 -36.32 0.52 20.43
N ILE A 355 -35.16 -0.14 20.47
CA ILE A 355 -33.91 0.43 20.98
C ILE A 355 -32.92 0.55 19.85
N TYR A 356 -32.26 1.71 19.79
CA TYR A 356 -31.24 2.02 18.79
C TYR A 356 -29.98 2.55 19.45
N ILE A 357 -28.86 2.44 18.73
CA ILE A 357 -27.58 3.03 19.15
C ILE A 357 -27.23 4.12 18.13
N LYS A 358 -26.96 5.32 18.64
CA LYS A 358 -26.46 6.43 17.82
C LYS A 358 -25.08 6.10 17.27
N LYS A 359 -24.91 6.27 15.97
CA LYS A 359 -23.61 6.22 15.29
C LYS A 359 -23.38 7.58 14.68
N TYR A 360 -22.37 8.32 15.18
CA TYR A 360 -22.05 9.65 14.70
C TYR A 360 -21.25 9.60 13.42
N LEU A 361 -21.48 10.56 12.55
CA LEU A 361 -20.75 10.70 11.28
C LEU A 361 -19.27 11.00 11.53
N GLY A 362 -18.96 11.81 12.55
CA GLY A 362 -17.57 12.14 12.89
C GLY A 362 -16.74 10.95 13.33
N ASP A 363 -17.39 9.92 13.93
CA ASP A 363 -16.72 8.67 14.34
C ASP A 363 -16.85 7.56 13.29
N ALA A 364 -17.50 7.86 12.18
CA ALA A 364 -17.85 6.88 11.16
C ALA A 364 -16.72 6.74 10.12
N MET A 365 -15.69 6.05 10.53
CA MET A 365 -14.66 5.57 9.62
C MET A 365 -14.98 4.13 9.23
N GLY A 366 -14.97 3.85 7.93
CA GLY A 366 -15.16 2.50 7.40
C GLY A 366 -13.83 1.87 7.02
N ALA A 367 -13.69 0.56 7.17
CA ALA A 367 -12.62 -0.15 6.50
C ALA A 367 -12.78 0.07 4.97
N PRO A 368 -11.70 0.37 4.25
CA PRO A 368 -11.78 0.55 2.81
C PRO A 368 -12.21 -0.74 2.13
N SER A 369 -13.06 -0.61 1.09
CA SER A 369 -13.39 -1.73 0.22
C SER A 369 -12.24 -1.99 -0.75
N THR A 370 -11.93 -3.27 -0.99
CA THR A 370 -10.96 -3.65 -2.04
C THR A 370 -11.48 -3.33 -3.44
N LEU A 371 -12.79 -3.34 -3.65
CA LEU A 371 -13.39 -2.72 -4.82
C LEU A 371 -13.64 -1.25 -4.49
N ILE A 372 -12.82 -0.36 -5.05
CA ILE A 372 -12.88 1.07 -4.74
C ILE A 372 -14.21 1.64 -5.23
N PRO A 373 -14.99 2.32 -4.36
CA PRO A 373 -16.25 2.93 -4.77
C PRO A 373 -16.02 3.98 -5.87
N LYS A 374 -16.88 3.97 -6.91
CA LYS A 374 -16.78 4.91 -8.03
C LYS A 374 -16.91 6.38 -7.62
N GLU A 375 -17.57 6.62 -6.48
CA GLU A 375 -17.78 7.95 -5.92
C GLU A 375 -16.53 8.46 -5.17
N ALA A 376 -15.64 7.56 -4.78
CA ALA A 376 -14.43 7.91 -4.03
C ALA A 376 -13.30 8.36 -4.94
N VAL A 377 -13.22 7.82 -6.17
CA VAL A 377 -12.14 8.08 -7.11
C VAL A 377 -12.67 8.25 -8.53
N SER A 378 -11.97 9.08 -9.31
CA SER A 378 -12.33 9.36 -10.72
C SER A 378 -11.74 8.29 -11.65
N ILE A 379 -12.22 8.31 -12.90
CA ILE A 379 -11.66 7.54 -14.02
C ILE A 379 -10.57 8.36 -14.74
N TYR A 380 -9.82 7.74 -15.64
CA TYR A 380 -8.73 8.38 -16.42
C TYR A 380 -9.09 9.72 -17.08
N ASN A 381 -10.31 9.88 -17.57
CA ASN A 381 -10.72 11.12 -18.21
C ASN A 381 -10.54 12.35 -17.32
N ALA A 382 -10.73 12.22 -16.00
CA ALA A 382 -10.53 13.34 -15.07
C ALA A 382 -9.05 13.72 -14.95
N GLY A 383 -8.12 12.75 -14.97
CA GLY A 383 -6.69 13.02 -14.99
C GLY A 383 -6.26 13.76 -16.25
N THR A 384 -6.73 13.30 -17.41
CA THR A 384 -6.47 13.97 -18.71
C THR A 384 -7.01 15.40 -18.73
N GLN A 385 -8.22 15.63 -18.22
CA GLN A 385 -8.81 16.97 -18.14
C GLN A 385 -7.99 17.89 -17.23
N CYS A 386 -7.59 17.42 -16.06
CA CYS A 386 -6.76 18.19 -15.14
C CYS A 386 -5.44 18.65 -15.79
N VAL A 387 -4.76 17.76 -16.53
CA VAL A 387 -3.53 18.14 -17.25
C VAL A 387 -3.82 19.12 -18.38
N GLN A 388 -4.89 18.93 -19.14
CA GLN A 388 -5.25 19.87 -20.20
C GLN A 388 -5.56 21.27 -19.63
N GLU A 389 -6.22 21.37 -18.47
CA GLU A 389 -6.45 22.65 -17.79
C GLU A 389 -5.14 23.34 -17.38
N LEU A 390 -4.15 22.57 -16.92
CA LEU A 390 -2.81 23.09 -16.54
C LEU A 390 -1.96 23.53 -17.73
N PHE A 391 -2.17 22.94 -18.92
CA PHE A 391 -1.35 23.16 -20.11
C PHE A 391 -2.14 23.78 -21.28
N ASP A 392 -3.08 24.69 -21.00
CA ASP A 392 -3.85 25.44 -21.99
C ASP A 392 -4.54 24.56 -23.06
N GLY A 393 -5.14 23.46 -22.63
CA GLY A 393 -5.84 22.50 -23.50
C GLY A 393 -4.93 21.50 -24.21
N LYS A 394 -3.61 21.55 -24.00
CA LYS A 394 -2.67 20.62 -24.63
C LYS A 394 -2.64 19.28 -23.91
N ARG A 395 -2.63 18.19 -24.68
CA ARG A 395 -2.41 16.84 -24.14
C ARG A 395 -0.91 16.54 -24.13
N VAL A 396 -0.25 16.79 -23.01
CA VAL A 396 1.19 16.60 -22.82
C VAL A 396 1.56 15.20 -22.31
N PHE A 397 0.59 14.46 -21.76
CA PHE A 397 0.72 13.07 -21.33
C PHE A 397 -0.43 12.22 -21.87
N GLU A 398 -0.17 10.94 -22.16
CA GLU A 398 -1.16 10.04 -22.74
C GLU A 398 -2.08 9.42 -21.68
N ASN A 399 -1.52 8.85 -20.63
CA ASN A 399 -2.26 8.16 -19.56
C ASN A 399 -1.96 8.84 -18.22
N VAL A 400 -2.89 9.69 -17.77
CA VAL A 400 -2.73 10.47 -16.54
C VAL A 400 -3.59 9.87 -15.45
N LYS A 401 -2.96 9.44 -14.35
CA LYS A 401 -3.71 9.03 -13.16
C LYS A 401 -4.42 10.24 -12.54
N PRO A 402 -5.70 10.11 -12.22
CA PRO A 402 -6.41 11.16 -11.49
C PRO A 402 -5.79 11.39 -10.11
N VAL A 403 -5.61 12.65 -9.74
CA VAL A 403 -5.02 13.05 -8.45
C VAL A 403 -5.75 12.41 -7.27
N ASN A 404 -7.07 12.33 -7.33
CA ASN A 404 -7.89 11.78 -6.24
C ASN A 404 -7.72 10.26 -6.04
N VAL A 405 -7.18 9.52 -7.01
CA VAL A 405 -6.81 8.11 -6.81
C VAL A 405 -5.63 8.02 -5.85
N ILE A 406 -4.57 8.79 -6.11
CA ILE A 406 -3.38 8.82 -5.26
C ILE A 406 -3.74 9.39 -3.88
N GLN A 407 -4.49 10.48 -3.84
CA GLN A 407 -4.96 11.11 -2.61
C GLN A 407 -5.79 10.14 -1.74
N TYR A 408 -6.62 9.29 -2.36
CA TYR A 408 -7.40 8.27 -1.64
C TYR A 408 -6.49 7.32 -0.84
N PHE A 409 -5.41 6.84 -1.43
CA PHE A 409 -4.46 5.94 -0.78
C PHE A 409 -3.57 6.64 0.25
N ILE A 410 -3.14 7.87 -0.02
CA ILE A 410 -2.39 8.68 0.94
C ILE A 410 -3.24 8.92 2.19
N ASN A 411 -4.47 9.41 2.03
CA ASN A 411 -5.37 9.70 3.15
C ASN A 411 -5.79 8.45 3.95
N MET A 412 -5.68 7.27 3.34
CA MET A 412 -5.97 5.99 3.99
C MET A 412 -4.88 5.59 4.98
N ALA A 413 -3.62 5.93 4.71
CA ALA A 413 -2.46 5.37 5.39
C ALA A 413 -1.54 6.42 6.05
N ALA A 414 -1.61 7.69 5.66
CA ALA A 414 -0.78 8.77 6.19
C ALA A 414 -1.59 9.76 7.04
N LYS A 415 -0.90 10.41 7.95
CA LYS A 415 -1.38 11.50 8.82
C LYS A 415 -0.53 12.76 8.58
N ASP A 416 -0.99 13.89 9.10
CA ASP A 416 -0.23 15.15 9.06
C ASP A 416 1.15 14.95 9.71
N GLY A 417 2.19 15.38 8.99
CA GLY A 417 3.59 15.22 9.41
C GLY A 417 4.29 13.96 8.91
N ASP A 418 3.56 13.00 8.32
CA ASP A 418 4.16 11.80 7.72
C ASP A 418 4.86 12.14 6.39
N ILE A 419 5.94 11.41 6.10
CA ILE A 419 6.66 11.52 4.82
C ILE A 419 5.98 10.59 3.81
N VAL A 420 5.62 11.16 2.67
CA VAL A 420 5.02 10.46 1.53
C VAL A 420 5.94 10.61 0.32
N MET A 421 6.17 9.52 -0.39
CA MET A 421 6.99 9.47 -1.60
C MET A 421 6.21 8.89 -2.78
#